data_05b494a893fb62baa86e9b7e200c3651
#
_entry.id   05b494a893fb62baa86e9b7e200c3651
#
_cell.length_a   1.000
_cell.length_b   1.000
_cell.length_c   1.000
_cell.angle_alpha   90.00
_cell.angle_beta   90.00
_cell.angle_gamma   90.00
#
_symmetry.space_group_name_H-M   'P 1'
#
loop_
_entity.id
_entity.type
_entity.pdbx_description
1 polymer ?
#
loop_
_entity_poly.entity_id
_entity_poly.type
_entity_poly.pdbx_seq_one_letter_code
_entity_poly.pdbx_strand_id
1 'polypeptide(L)'
;MNYTNDAVALLSDMITVESFSREEKNVADMLQRYLEERGYIVSRSGNNIWLMSPGFDPERPTLLLNSHIDTVKPVAGWVRHPFTPVIENGKMYGLGSNDAGASVVSLLHAFMWLSAQPQSYNLIFAATAEEEVSGKNGIESLLRELPKIDFAIVGEPTEMHAAVAEKGLMVLDCTVYGKAGHAARNEGENAIYKALTDIEWFRTHKFDKVSELLGPVKMSVTQISAGTQHNVVPDKCSYVVDVRSNELYTNNELLSLIRQQVKAEVEARSTRLSSTATPLQHPVVKQARSLNRTIFGSPTLSDQALMPFASLKMGPGHSSRSHTADEFIHIHEIEEAIDIYIRLLDGLDIRF
;
A
#
# COMPACT_ATOMS: atom_id res chain seq x y z
N MET A 1 5.28 15.40 27.33
CA MET A 1 5.57 14.03 26.85
C MET A 1 6.73 14.11 25.87
N ASN A 2 7.68 13.21 25.96
CA ASN A 2 8.72 13.09 24.94
C ASN A 2 8.21 12.09 23.87
N TYR A 3 7.40 12.59 22.94
CA TYR A 3 6.73 11.78 21.92
C TYR A 3 7.70 10.90 21.12
N THR A 4 8.91 11.36 20.87
CA THR A 4 9.93 10.58 20.12
C THR A 4 10.35 9.34 20.90
N ASN A 5 10.71 9.48 22.19
CA ASN A 5 11.15 8.33 22.97
C ASN A 5 10.02 7.31 23.16
N ASP A 6 8.78 7.78 23.36
CA ASP A 6 7.61 6.90 23.48
C ASP A 6 7.33 6.16 22.16
N ALA A 7 7.45 6.85 21.01
CA ALA A 7 7.30 6.25 19.67
C ALA A 7 8.37 5.19 19.39
N VAL A 8 9.64 5.50 19.73
CA VAL A 8 10.76 4.57 19.57
C VAL A 8 10.60 3.34 20.46
N ALA A 9 10.15 3.51 21.71
CA ALA A 9 9.88 2.40 22.62
C ALA A 9 8.73 1.52 22.08
N LEU A 10 7.63 2.13 21.63
CA LEU A 10 6.50 1.39 21.06
C LEU A 10 6.90 0.62 19.82
N LEU A 11 7.68 1.23 18.89
CA LEU A 11 8.20 0.54 17.72
C LEU A 11 9.09 -0.66 18.10
N SER A 12 9.95 -0.47 19.11
CA SER A 12 10.78 -1.56 19.63
C SER A 12 9.92 -2.73 20.12
N ASP A 13 8.85 -2.44 20.87
CA ASP A 13 7.92 -3.47 21.34
C ASP A 13 7.18 -4.15 20.18
N MET A 14 6.72 -3.39 19.17
CA MET A 14 6.08 -3.94 17.97
C MET A 14 6.98 -4.93 17.24
N ILE A 15 8.26 -4.61 17.05
CA ILE A 15 9.23 -5.49 16.37
C ILE A 15 9.39 -6.83 17.09
N THR A 16 9.22 -6.88 18.41
CA THR A 16 9.35 -8.15 19.17
C THR A 16 8.20 -9.12 18.93
N VAL A 17 7.12 -8.68 18.29
CA VAL A 17 5.92 -9.47 18.04
C VAL A 17 5.81 -9.80 16.57
N GLU A 18 5.89 -11.08 16.20
CA GLU A 18 5.64 -11.51 14.83
C GLU A 18 4.24 -11.08 14.38
N SER A 19 4.16 -10.42 13.21
CA SER A 19 2.95 -9.80 12.70
C SER A 19 2.82 -10.01 11.18
N PHE A 20 2.94 -11.26 10.73
CA PHE A 20 2.74 -11.56 9.31
C PHE A 20 1.29 -11.29 8.90
N SER A 21 1.11 -10.89 7.62
CA SER A 21 -0.24 -10.68 7.07
C SER A 21 -1.18 -11.83 7.41
N ARG A 22 -2.34 -11.51 8.00
CA ARG A 22 -3.38 -12.40 8.55
C ARG A 22 -3.05 -13.03 9.91
N GLU A 23 -1.90 -12.74 10.50
CA GLU A 23 -1.46 -13.25 11.81
C GLU A 23 -1.18 -12.10 12.81
N GLU A 24 -1.74 -10.89 12.55
CA GLU A 24 -1.45 -9.64 13.28
C GLU A 24 -2.08 -9.56 14.68
N LYS A 25 -2.83 -10.58 15.08
CA LYS A 25 -3.60 -10.55 16.35
C LYS A 25 -2.78 -10.10 17.55
N ASN A 26 -1.56 -10.59 17.69
CA ASN A 26 -0.74 -10.32 18.88
C ASN A 26 -0.25 -8.88 18.93
N VAL A 27 0.17 -8.29 17.78
CA VAL A 27 0.57 -6.89 17.74
C VAL A 27 -0.64 -5.98 17.89
N ALA A 28 -1.80 -6.36 17.36
CA ALA A 28 -3.06 -5.65 17.56
C ALA A 28 -3.48 -5.65 19.04
N ASP A 29 -3.40 -6.80 19.73
CA ASP A 29 -3.66 -6.91 21.17
C ASP A 29 -2.69 -6.05 22.00
N MET A 30 -1.42 -5.98 21.60
CA MET A 30 -0.41 -5.16 22.26
C MET A 30 -0.71 -3.66 22.08
N LEU A 31 -0.98 -3.21 20.86
CA LEU A 31 -1.33 -1.82 20.56
C LEU A 31 -2.62 -1.40 21.27
N GLN A 32 -3.64 -2.25 21.29
CA GLN A 32 -4.88 -1.97 22.01
C GLN A 32 -4.60 -1.72 23.49
N ARG A 33 -3.85 -2.61 24.18
CA ARG A 33 -3.48 -2.43 25.60
C ARG A 33 -2.67 -1.16 25.82
N TYR A 34 -1.66 -0.89 24.97
CA TYR A 34 -0.85 0.31 25.03
C TYR A 34 -1.69 1.59 25.03
N LEU A 35 -2.75 1.61 24.21
CA LEU A 35 -3.67 2.75 24.07
C LEU A 35 -4.66 2.84 25.23
N GLU A 36 -5.25 1.72 25.66
CA GLU A 36 -6.20 1.65 26.78
C GLU A 36 -5.54 2.06 28.10
N GLU A 37 -4.28 1.65 28.34
CA GLU A 37 -3.48 2.06 29.52
C GLU A 37 -3.21 3.57 29.56
N ARG A 38 -3.27 4.24 28.39
CA ARG A 38 -3.15 5.70 28.26
C ARG A 38 -4.49 6.42 28.25
N GLY A 39 -5.57 5.69 28.51
CA GLY A 39 -6.93 6.24 28.63
C GLY A 39 -7.66 6.50 27.32
N TYR A 40 -7.17 5.98 26.20
CA TYR A 40 -7.88 6.07 24.92
C TYR A 40 -9.00 5.03 24.84
N ILE A 41 -10.12 5.41 24.20
CA ILE A 41 -11.19 4.47 23.83
C ILE A 41 -10.81 3.86 22.51
N VAL A 42 -10.48 2.56 22.53
CA VAL A 42 -10.05 1.82 21.35
C VAL A 42 -11.21 1.05 20.76
N SER A 43 -11.44 1.21 19.47
CA SER A 43 -12.32 0.36 18.67
C SER A 43 -11.52 -0.69 17.93
N ARG A 44 -12.12 -1.86 17.68
CA ARG A 44 -11.45 -2.96 17.01
C ARG A 44 -12.38 -3.68 16.05
N SER A 45 -11.86 -4.00 14.85
CA SER A 45 -12.51 -4.84 13.84
C SER A 45 -11.52 -5.87 13.32
N GLY A 46 -11.66 -7.12 13.75
CA GLY A 46 -10.65 -8.16 13.50
C GLY A 46 -9.30 -7.80 14.11
N ASN A 47 -8.28 -7.63 13.27
CA ASN A 47 -6.95 -7.18 13.69
C ASN A 47 -6.73 -5.67 13.45
N ASN A 48 -7.72 -4.96 12.90
CA ASN A 48 -7.64 -3.50 12.75
C ASN A 48 -8.00 -2.82 14.07
N ILE A 49 -7.23 -1.82 14.44
CA ILE A 49 -7.46 -0.97 15.64
C ILE A 49 -7.66 0.46 15.18
N TRP A 50 -8.61 1.17 15.78
CA TRP A 50 -8.82 2.57 15.47
C TRP A 50 -9.32 3.37 16.67
N LEU A 51 -9.04 4.67 16.64
CA LEU A 51 -9.44 5.65 17.64
C LEU A 51 -10.04 6.87 16.92
N MET A 52 -10.95 7.55 17.62
CA MET A 52 -11.42 8.88 17.22
C MET A 52 -10.99 9.92 18.26
N SER A 53 -10.70 11.12 17.79
CA SER A 53 -10.50 12.26 18.67
C SER A 53 -11.80 12.57 19.43
N PRO A 54 -11.72 13.07 20.69
CA PRO A 54 -12.90 13.50 21.45
C PRO A 54 -13.70 14.58 20.71
N GLY A 55 -15.02 14.59 20.90
CA GLY A 55 -15.89 15.62 20.36
C GLY A 55 -16.15 15.51 18.85
N PHE A 56 -16.29 14.27 18.34
CA PHE A 56 -16.72 14.05 16.95
C PHE A 56 -17.97 14.85 16.60
N ASP A 57 -17.92 15.57 15.49
CA ASP A 57 -18.99 16.42 14.98
C ASP A 57 -19.27 16.06 13.51
N PRO A 58 -20.43 15.50 13.17
CA PRO A 58 -20.75 15.06 11.81
C PRO A 58 -20.76 16.19 10.75
N GLU A 59 -20.81 17.45 11.18
CA GLU A 59 -20.76 18.61 10.29
C GLU A 59 -19.30 19.02 9.92
N ARG A 60 -18.31 18.43 10.60
CA ARG A 60 -16.89 18.66 10.29
C ARG A 60 -16.36 17.61 9.34
N PRO A 61 -15.43 17.97 8.43
CA PRO A 61 -14.75 16.98 7.62
C PRO A 61 -13.93 16.03 8.50
N THR A 62 -13.76 14.80 8.07
CA THR A 62 -13.03 13.77 8.81
C THR A 62 -11.72 13.41 8.12
N LEU A 63 -10.62 13.50 8.87
CA LEU A 63 -9.28 13.08 8.48
C LEU A 63 -8.96 11.71 9.09
N LEU A 64 -8.52 10.79 8.23
CA LEU A 64 -8.01 9.47 8.63
C LEU A 64 -6.47 9.47 8.54
N LEU A 65 -5.81 9.07 9.62
CA LEU A 65 -4.40 8.71 9.66
C LEU A 65 -4.32 7.19 9.71
N ASN A 66 -3.85 6.57 8.63
CA ASN A 66 -3.81 5.12 8.49
C ASN A 66 -2.39 4.62 8.24
N SER A 67 -2.01 3.51 8.87
CA SER A 67 -0.82 2.74 8.48
C SER A 67 -1.00 1.29 8.90
N HIS A 68 -0.30 0.37 8.23
CA HIS A 68 -0.45 -1.07 8.48
C HIS A 68 0.48 -1.59 9.58
N ILE A 69 0.04 -2.68 10.23
CA ILE A 69 0.77 -3.36 11.31
C ILE A 69 1.28 -4.74 10.90
N ASP A 70 0.88 -5.22 9.72
CA ASP A 70 1.41 -6.47 9.20
C ASP A 70 2.77 -6.26 8.54
N THR A 71 3.50 -7.36 8.42
CA THR A 71 4.80 -7.43 7.75
C THR A 71 4.84 -8.61 6.78
N VAL A 72 5.74 -8.52 5.80
CA VAL A 72 6.14 -9.69 5.02
C VAL A 72 6.93 -10.68 5.89
N LYS A 73 7.15 -11.90 5.40
CA LYS A 73 8.09 -12.84 6.04
C LYS A 73 9.54 -12.39 5.82
N PRO A 74 10.43 -12.65 6.80
CA PRO A 74 11.85 -12.32 6.63
C PRO A 74 12.43 -12.95 5.37
N VAL A 75 13.12 -12.14 4.56
CA VAL A 75 13.88 -12.63 3.41
C VAL A 75 15.19 -13.30 3.85
N ALA A 76 15.83 -14.04 2.97
CA ALA A 76 17.17 -14.59 3.25
C ALA A 76 18.21 -13.47 3.40
N GLY A 77 19.25 -13.73 4.20
CA GLY A 77 20.38 -12.80 4.34
C GLY A 77 20.35 -11.93 5.59
N TRP A 78 19.35 -12.04 6.45
CA TRP A 78 19.36 -11.36 7.75
C TRP A 78 20.59 -11.80 8.57
N VAL A 79 21.36 -10.80 9.06
CA VAL A 79 22.48 -10.99 9.98
C VAL A 79 21.99 -10.85 11.42
N ARG A 80 21.07 -9.91 11.66
CA ARG A 80 20.39 -9.70 12.95
C ARG A 80 19.14 -10.57 13.02
N HIS A 81 18.67 -10.87 14.24
CA HIS A 81 17.38 -11.57 14.37
C HIS A 81 16.24 -10.60 14.02
N PRO A 82 15.34 -10.91 13.07
CA PRO A 82 14.31 -9.98 12.57
C PRO A 82 13.39 -9.42 13.66
N PHE A 83 13.11 -10.19 14.71
CA PHE A 83 12.20 -9.86 15.80
C PHE A 83 12.95 -9.44 17.10
N THR A 84 14.21 -9.08 17.00
CA THR A 84 14.98 -8.54 18.12
C THR A 84 15.44 -7.14 17.75
N PRO A 85 14.75 -6.08 18.24
CA PRO A 85 15.11 -4.70 17.90
C PRO A 85 16.51 -4.38 18.41
N VAL A 86 17.36 -3.85 17.54
CA VAL A 86 18.71 -3.44 17.87
C VAL A 86 18.92 -1.99 17.47
N ILE A 87 19.28 -1.15 18.46
CA ILE A 87 19.60 0.25 18.19
C ILE A 87 21.13 0.41 18.12
N GLU A 88 21.63 0.73 16.93
CA GLU A 88 23.05 0.98 16.69
C GLU A 88 23.23 2.21 15.79
N ASN A 89 24.11 3.14 16.18
CA ASN A 89 24.43 4.34 15.40
C ASN A 89 23.21 5.16 14.96
N GLY A 90 22.20 5.29 15.85
CA GLY A 90 20.98 6.03 15.57
C GLY A 90 19.98 5.31 14.65
N LYS A 91 20.21 4.04 14.34
CA LYS A 91 19.31 3.16 13.58
C LYS A 91 18.67 2.12 14.49
N MET A 92 17.38 1.87 14.30
CA MET A 92 16.69 0.73 14.87
C MET A 92 16.51 -0.32 13.78
N TYR A 93 17.12 -1.48 13.96
CA TYR A 93 17.01 -2.64 13.08
C TYR A 93 15.89 -3.55 13.57
N GLY A 94 15.13 -4.13 12.64
CA GLY A 94 14.08 -5.10 12.89
C GLY A 94 13.09 -5.15 11.73
N LEU A 95 12.44 -6.28 11.54
CA LEU A 95 11.42 -6.44 10.50
C LEU A 95 10.22 -5.53 10.80
N GLY A 96 9.74 -4.81 9.78
CA GLY A 96 8.66 -3.83 9.93
C GLY A 96 9.09 -2.53 10.62
N SER A 97 10.39 -2.33 10.90
CA SER A 97 10.88 -1.07 11.47
C SER A 97 10.69 0.11 10.52
N ASN A 98 10.88 -0.10 9.22
CA ASN A 98 10.70 0.88 8.15
C ASN A 98 9.33 0.74 7.49
N ASP A 99 8.83 -0.49 7.27
CA ASP A 99 7.63 -0.82 6.52
C ASP A 99 6.64 -1.63 7.36
N ALA A 100 5.62 -1.01 8.00
CA ALA A 100 5.43 0.44 8.14
C ALA A 100 5.34 0.84 9.62
N GLY A 101 5.99 0.11 10.54
CA GLY A 101 5.94 0.36 12.00
C GLY A 101 6.35 1.79 12.38
N ALA A 102 7.40 2.34 11.75
CA ALA A 102 7.78 3.74 11.98
C ALA A 102 6.65 4.71 11.61
N SER A 103 5.91 4.44 10.54
CA SER A 103 4.73 5.23 10.15
C SER A 103 3.59 5.07 11.16
N VAL A 104 3.33 3.85 11.63
CA VAL A 104 2.31 3.59 12.67
C VAL A 104 2.57 4.43 13.91
N VAL A 105 3.79 4.34 14.46
CA VAL A 105 4.11 5.07 15.69
C VAL A 105 4.17 6.58 15.50
N SER A 106 4.63 7.05 14.34
CA SER A 106 4.70 8.49 14.05
C SER A 106 3.30 9.10 13.89
N LEU A 107 2.42 8.45 13.13
CA LEU A 107 1.03 8.90 12.97
C LEU A 107 0.24 8.81 14.27
N LEU A 108 0.46 7.77 15.07
CA LEU A 108 -0.19 7.64 16.38
C LEU A 108 0.21 8.79 17.32
N HIS A 109 1.50 9.13 17.41
CA HIS A 109 1.95 10.21 18.28
C HIS A 109 1.54 11.60 17.76
N ALA A 110 1.47 11.78 16.44
CA ALA A 110 0.87 12.97 15.85
C ALA A 110 -0.64 13.05 16.15
N PHE A 111 -1.38 11.93 16.05
CA PHE A 111 -2.79 11.86 16.48
C PHE A 111 -2.95 12.24 17.95
N MET A 112 -2.13 11.71 18.85
CA MET A 112 -2.20 12.01 20.28
C MET A 112 -2.00 13.51 20.55
N TRP A 113 -1.07 14.14 19.84
CA TRP A 113 -0.84 15.58 19.98
C TRP A 113 -1.99 16.41 19.40
N LEU A 114 -2.41 16.12 18.17
CA LEU A 114 -3.47 16.84 17.44
C LEU A 114 -4.83 16.71 18.13
N SER A 115 -5.16 15.54 18.67
CA SER A 115 -6.43 15.30 19.38
C SER A 115 -6.55 16.04 20.71
N ALA A 116 -5.43 16.51 21.26
CA ALA A 116 -5.40 17.37 22.45
C ALA A 116 -5.56 18.87 22.12
N GLN A 117 -5.58 19.24 20.84
CA GLN A 117 -5.74 20.62 20.38
C GLN A 117 -7.10 20.79 19.66
N PRO A 118 -7.68 22.00 19.66
CA PRO A 118 -8.88 22.29 18.86
C PRO A 118 -8.55 22.17 17.38
N GLN A 119 -9.26 21.31 16.65
CA GLN A 119 -9.13 21.15 15.21
C GLN A 119 -10.42 21.52 14.49
N SER A 120 -10.32 21.97 13.22
CA SER A 120 -11.47 22.25 12.35
C SER A 120 -12.08 20.98 11.72
N TYR A 121 -11.51 19.81 12.00
CA TYR A 121 -11.87 18.50 11.46
C TYR A 121 -11.97 17.44 12.56
N ASN A 122 -12.68 16.36 12.27
CA ASN A 122 -12.61 15.13 13.06
C ASN A 122 -11.34 14.39 12.72
N LEU A 123 -10.69 13.77 13.70
CA LEU A 123 -9.46 13.02 13.49
C LEU A 123 -9.66 11.56 13.90
N ILE A 124 -9.27 10.65 13.01
CA ILE A 124 -9.25 9.21 13.24
C ILE A 124 -7.83 8.71 13.03
N PHE A 125 -7.33 7.86 13.92
CA PHE A 125 -6.14 7.04 13.70
C PHE A 125 -6.58 5.59 13.51
N ALA A 126 -6.00 4.90 12.51
CA ALA A 126 -6.20 3.48 12.27
C ALA A 126 -4.88 2.77 12.05
N ALA A 127 -4.69 1.65 12.76
CA ALA A 127 -3.62 0.69 12.55
C ALA A 127 -4.25 -0.56 11.91
N THR A 128 -3.94 -0.82 10.65
CA THR A 128 -4.64 -1.77 9.79
C THR A 128 -3.84 -3.04 9.54
N ALA A 129 -4.54 -4.14 9.27
CA ALA A 129 -4.00 -5.45 8.96
C ALA A 129 -4.01 -5.72 7.44
N GLU A 130 -3.34 -6.79 7.00
CA GLU A 130 -3.40 -7.38 5.66
C GLU A 130 -3.01 -6.44 4.50
N GLU A 131 -2.27 -5.35 4.72
CA GLU A 131 -1.84 -4.44 3.65
C GLU A 131 -0.95 -5.16 2.64
N GLU A 132 0.08 -5.87 3.10
CA GLU A 132 1.14 -6.53 2.33
C GLU A 132 0.62 -7.63 1.38
N VAL A 133 -0.59 -8.09 1.62
CA VAL A 133 -1.30 -9.05 0.76
C VAL A 133 -2.57 -8.45 0.12
N SER A 134 -2.76 -7.14 0.27
CA SER A 134 -3.97 -6.41 -0.15
C SER A 134 -5.23 -7.18 0.28
N GLY A 135 -5.28 -7.59 1.54
CA GLY A 135 -6.32 -8.47 2.07
C GLY A 135 -7.67 -7.76 2.20
N LYS A 136 -8.72 -8.54 2.40
CA LYS A 136 -10.10 -8.01 2.53
C LYS A 136 -10.45 -7.62 3.97
N ASN A 137 -9.70 -8.13 4.96
CA ASN A 137 -9.97 -7.88 6.37
C ASN A 137 -9.14 -6.71 6.94
N GLY A 138 -8.34 -6.04 6.11
CA GLY A 138 -7.62 -4.82 6.43
C GLY A 138 -8.48 -3.57 6.27
N ILE A 139 -7.91 -2.53 5.66
CA ILE A 139 -8.58 -1.22 5.48
C ILE A 139 -9.94 -1.35 4.77
N GLU A 140 -10.08 -2.25 3.79
CA GLU A 140 -11.34 -2.44 3.05
C GLU A 140 -12.51 -2.82 3.97
N SER A 141 -12.27 -3.66 4.99
CA SER A 141 -13.29 -4.00 5.98
C SER A 141 -13.52 -2.86 6.97
N LEU A 142 -12.46 -2.22 7.42
CA LEU A 142 -12.53 -1.14 8.40
C LEU A 142 -13.32 0.06 7.88
N LEU A 143 -13.16 0.44 6.62
CA LEU A 143 -13.87 1.59 6.02
C LEU A 143 -15.39 1.45 6.09
N ARG A 144 -15.93 0.25 6.27
CA ARG A 144 -17.39 0.02 6.43
C ARG A 144 -17.90 0.36 7.83
N GLU A 145 -16.99 0.43 8.79
CA GLU A 145 -17.30 0.71 10.21
C GLU A 145 -17.01 2.16 10.58
N LEU A 146 -16.13 2.84 9.79
CA LEU A 146 -15.77 4.21 10.01
C LEU A 146 -16.88 5.18 9.53
N PRO A 147 -16.99 6.36 10.13
CA PRO A 147 -17.83 7.43 9.58
C PRO A 147 -17.31 7.84 8.19
N LYS A 148 -18.05 8.72 7.51
CA LYS A 148 -17.59 9.29 6.24
C LYS A 148 -16.19 9.92 6.43
N ILE A 149 -15.25 9.51 5.60
CA ILE A 149 -13.91 10.08 5.54
C ILE A 149 -13.84 11.07 4.37
N ASP A 150 -13.28 12.24 4.58
CA ASP A 150 -13.12 13.27 3.54
C ASP A 150 -11.67 13.28 3.00
N PHE A 151 -10.69 12.94 3.84
CA PHE A 151 -9.29 12.82 3.43
C PHE A 151 -8.54 11.77 4.27
N ALA A 152 -7.52 11.13 3.69
CA ALA A 152 -6.63 10.25 4.45
C ALA A 152 -5.15 10.54 4.19
N ILE A 153 -4.33 10.29 5.23
CA ILE A 153 -2.90 10.11 5.10
C ILE A 153 -2.59 8.64 5.36
N VAL A 154 -1.95 7.98 4.39
CA VAL A 154 -1.48 6.60 4.50
C VAL A 154 0.01 6.62 4.81
N GLY A 155 0.38 6.09 5.97
CA GLY A 155 1.75 6.05 6.46
C GLY A 155 2.55 4.95 5.78
N GLU A 156 3.47 5.35 4.92
CA GLU A 156 4.36 4.49 4.12
C GLU A 156 5.74 5.15 3.99
N PRO A 157 6.83 4.38 3.74
CA PRO A 157 8.17 4.95 3.66
C PRO A 157 8.38 5.81 2.41
N THR A 158 8.27 7.13 2.56
CA THR A 158 8.39 8.12 1.48
C THR A 158 9.37 9.26 1.79
N GLU A 159 10.21 9.11 2.83
CA GLU A 159 11.10 10.19 3.32
C GLU A 159 10.32 11.47 3.68
N MET A 160 9.09 11.30 4.18
CA MET A 160 8.15 12.40 4.45
C MET A 160 7.82 13.26 3.20
N HIS A 161 8.02 12.74 1.99
CA HIS A 161 7.52 13.34 0.77
C HIS A 161 6.09 12.87 0.48
N ALA A 162 5.28 13.72 -0.18
CA ALA A 162 3.87 13.44 -0.39
C ALA A 162 3.63 12.77 -1.75
N ALA A 163 3.37 11.46 -1.75
CA ALA A 163 2.86 10.75 -2.91
C ALA A 163 1.35 11.01 -3.02
N VAL A 164 0.98 11.93 -3.92
CA VAL A 164 -0.41 12.34 -4.13
C VAL A 164 -1.15 11.48 -5.16
N ALA A 165 -0.44 10.58 -5.80
CA ALA A 165 -0.98 9.60 -6.72
C ALA A 165 -0.21 8.29 -6.59
N GLU A 166 -0.88 7.16 -6.79
CA GLU A 166 -0.21 5.85 -6.88
C GLU A 166 -0.81 5.00 -8.00
N LYS A 167 0.03 4.10 -8.56
CA LYS A 167 -0.43 3.16 -9.57
C LYS A 167 -1.31 2.09 -8.96
N GLY A 168 -2.43 1.78 -9.63
CA GLY A 168 -3.22 0.60 -9.32
C GLY A 168 -2.55 -0.68 -9.77
N LEU A 169 -3.11 -1.80 -9.35
CA LEU A 169 -2.64 -3.15 -9.68
C LEU A 169 -3.79 -4.03 -10.16
N MET A 170 -3.58 -4.68 -11.30
CA MET A 170 -4.41 -5.78 -11.77
C MET A 170 -3.51 -6.90 -12.29
N VAL A 171 -3.67 -8.10 -11.75
CA VAL A 171 -2.97 -9.30 -12.23
C VAL A 171 -3.92 -10.10 -13.09
N LEU A 172 -3.48 -10.41 -14.32
CA LEU A 172 -4.25 -11.16 -15.29
C LEU A 172 -3.67 -12.56 -15.47
N ASP A 173 -4.52 -13.57 -15.34
CA ASP A 173 -4.26 -14.94 -15.78
C ASP A 173 -4.79 -15.10 -17.21
N CYS A 174 -3.87 -15.38 -18.14
CA CYS A 174 -4.17 -15.48 -19.56
C CYS A 174 -3.95 -16.91 -20.04
N THR A 175 -4.90 -17.47 -20.77
CA THR A 175 -4.80 -18.83 -21.32
C THR A 175 -5.13 -18.83 -22.80
N VAL A 176 -4.23 -19.40 -23.59
CA VAL A 176 -4.40 -19.63 -25.03
C VAL A 176 -4.51 -21.12 -25.29
N TYR A 177 -5.51 -21.51 -26.05
CA TYR A 177 -5.72 -22.89 -26.47
C TYR A 177 -5.28 -23.12 -27.92
N GLY A 178 -4.66 -24.24 -28.13
CA GLY A 178 -4.29 -24.81 -29.42
C GLY A 178 -4.93 -26.18 -29.61
N LYS A 179 -4.24 -27.03 -30.36
CA LYS A 179 -4.61 -28.41 -30.59
C LYS A 179 -3.37 -29.28 -30.56
N ALA A 180 -3.35 -30.32 -29.75
CA ALA A 180 -2.24 -31.26 -29.70
C ALA A 180 -2.04 -31.98 -31.03
N GLY A 181 -0.80 -32.34 -31.36
CA GLY A 181 -0.41 -33.09 -32.52
C GLY A 181 1.05 -33.56 -32.43
N HIS A 182 1.48 -34.39 -33.33
CA HIS A 182 2.88 -34.84 -33.35
C HIS A 182 3.77 -33.75 -33.96
N ALA A 183 4.81 -33.31 -33.21
CA ALA A 183 5.64 -32.16 -33.63
C ALA A 183 6.40 -32.38 -34.99
N ALA A 184 6.65 -33.63 -35.39
CA ALA A 184 7.24 -33.94 -36.72
C ALA A 184 6.24 -33.95 -37.87
N ARG A 185 4.95 -33.67 -37.62
CA ARG A 185 3.91 -33.65 -38.64
C ARG A 185 3.26 -32.27 -38.68
N ASN A 186 2.65 -31.90 -39.82
CA ASN A 186 1.90 -30.66 -39.94
C ASN A 186 0.48 -30.82 -39.32
N GLU A 187 0.42 -31.29 -38.07
CA GLU A 187 -0.81 -31.56 -37.34
C GLU A 187 -0.85 -30.69 -36.07
N GLY A 188 -2.06 -30.32 -35.65
CA GLY A 188 -2.26 -29.54 -34.43
C GLY A 188 -2.14 -28.03 -34.65
N GLU A 189 -2.33 -27.28 -33.54
CA GLU A 189 -2.21 -25.82 -33.48
C GLU A 189 -1.38 -25.47 -32.25
N ASN A 190 -0.21 -24.89 -32.45
CA ASN A 190 0.72 -24.62 -31.38
C ASN A 190 0.24 -23.42 -30.51
N ALA A 191 -0.15 -23.70 -29.25
CA ALA A 191 -0.60 -22.67 -28.31
C ALA A 191 0.50 -21.67 -27.96
N ILE A 192 1.79 -22.07 -27.98
CA ILE A 192 2.91 -21.15 -27.75
C ILE A 192 2.95 -20.09 -28.88
N TYR A 193 2.85 -20.50 -30.13
CA TYR A 193 2.89 -19.56 -31.25
C TYR A 193 1.71 -18.59 -31.27
N LYS A 194 0.54 -19.05 -30.82
CA LYS A 194 -0.62 -18.17 -30.63
C LYS A 194 -0.39 -17.17 -29.50
N ALA A 195 0.18 -17.63 -28.35
CA ALA A 195 0.46 -16.78 -27.21
C ALA A 195 1.51 -15.69 -27.52
N LEU A 196 2.49 -15.98 -28.39
CA LEU A 196 3.50 -14.99 -28.79
C LEU A 196 2.89 -13.72 -29.38
N THR A 197 1.79 -13.84 -30.14
CA THR A 197 1.09 -12.68 -30.71
C THR A 197 0.51 -11.78 -29.61
N ASP A 198 -0.12 -12.38 -28.61
CA ASP A 198 -0.70 -11.64 -27.49
C ASP A 198 0.40 -11.05 -26.58
N ILE A 199 1.47 -11.81 -26.31
CA ILE A 199 2.63 -11.35 -25.54
C ILE A 199 3.30 -10.16 -26.22
N GLU A 200 3.46 -10.20 -27.55
CA GLU A 200 4.00 -9.08 -28.30
C GLU A 200 3.10 -7.85 -28.22
N TRP A 201 1.78 -8.03 -28.25
CA TRP A 201 0.84 -6.95 -28.00
C TRP A 201 1.03 -6.35 -26.59
N PHE A 202 1.10 -7.17 -25.54
CA PHE A 202 1.36 -6.68 -24.16
C PHE A 202 2.68 -5.93 -24.05
N ARG A 203 3.71 -6.35 -24.78
CA ARG A 203 5.03 -5.72 -24.78
C ARG A 203 5.05 -4.37 -25.48
N THR A 204 4.27 -4.19 -26.54
CA THR A 204 4.37 -3.04 -27.46
C THR A 204 3.23 -2.05 -27.33
N HIS A 205 2.06 -2.49 -26.87
CA HIS A 205 0.88 -1.63 -26.78
C HIS A 205 1.08 -0.51 -25.77
N LYS A 206 0.64 0.68 -26.16
CA LYS A 206 0.61 1.87 -25.31
C LYS A 206 -0.80 2.42 -25.28
N PHE A 207 -1.34 2.62 -24.08
CA PHE A 207 -2.62 3.28 -23.90
C PHE A 207 -2.49 4.78 -24.10
N ASP A 208 -3.52 5.43 -24.66
CA ASP A 208 -3.48 6.84 -25.06
C ASP A 208 -3.42 7.83 -23.88
N LYS A 209 -4.10 7.51 -22.76
CA LYS A 209 -4.13 8.41 -21.61
C LYS A 209 -2.87 8.19 -20.75
N VAL A 210 -2.01 9.19 -20.74
CA VAL A 210 -0.74 9.21 -19.98
C VAL A 210 -0.86 10.22 -18.84
N SER A 211 -0.69 9.76 -17.62
CA SER A 211 -0.72 10.59 -16.42
C SER A 211 0.52 11.49 -16.33
N GLU A 212 0.33 12.73 -15.89
CA GLU A 212 1.45 13.64 -15.61
C GLU A 212 2.28 13.18 -14.40
N LEU A 213 1.64 12.55 -13.41
CA LEU A 213 2.28 12.08 -12.18
C LEU A 213 2.76 10.63 -12.26
N LEU A 214 1.95 9.75 -12.87
CA LEU A 214 2.20 8.30 -12.87
C LEU A 214 2.75 7.77 -14.21
N GLY A 215 2.72 8.60 -15.26
CA GLY A 215 3.10 8.19 -16.59
C GLY A 215 2.10 7.23 -17.24
N PRO A 216 2.53 6.42 -18.22
CA PRO A 216 1.63 5.49 -18.92
C PRO A 216 1.23 4.29 -18.05
N VAL A 217 0.13 3.64 -18.44
CA VAL A 217 -0.18 2.28 -17.98
C VAL A 217 0.99 1.36 -18.34
N LYS A 218 1.42 0.52 -17.39
CA LYS A 218 2.50 -0.45 -17.64
C LYS A 218 1.94 -1.86 -17.58
N MET A 219 2.30 -2.66 -18.58
CA MET A 219 1.99 -4.09 -18.60
C MET A 219 3.27 -4.89 -18.70
N SER A 220 3.37 -5.99 -17.95
CA SER A 220 4.54 -6.87 -17.96
C SER A 220 4.09 -8.32 -17.89
N VAL A 221 4.46 -9.13 -18.88
CA VAL A 221 4.31 -10.59 -18.77
C VAL A 221 5.38 -11.10 -17.82
N THR A 222 4.97 -11.72 -16.72
CA THR A 222 5.87 -12.09 -15.62
C THR A 222 6.06 -13.60 -15.47
N GLN A 223 5.14 -14.40 -15.99
CA GLN A 223 5.19 -15.86 -15.95
C GLN A 223 4.65 -16.42 -17.26
N ILE A 224 5.20 -17.56 -17.72
CA ILE A 224 4.70 -18.31 -18.86
C ILE A 224 4.94 -19.81 -18.65
N SER A 225 3.97 -20.63 -19.02
CA SER A 225 4.06 -22.09 -18.96
C SER A 225 3.32 -22.74 -20.13
N ALA A 226 3.98 -23.69 -20.81
CA ALA A 226 3.38 -24.43 -21.94
C ALA A 226 4.16 -25.70 -22.22
N GLY A 227 3.48 -26.70 -22.81
CA GLY A 227 4.06 -27.96 -23.29
C GLY A 227 4.42 -28.94 -22.16
N THR A 228 4.47 -30.21 -22.50
CA THR A 228 4.80 -31.31 -21.57
C THR A 228 5.89 -32.23 -22.09
N GLN A 229 6.01 -32.37 -23.42
CA GLN A 229 6.97 -33.24 -24.07
C GLN A 229 7.50 -32.58 -25.37
N HIS A 230 8.76 -32.86 -25.70
CA HIS A 230 9.44 -32.22 -26.83
C HIS A 230 8.84 -32.61 -28.21
N ASN A 231 8.15 -33.71 -28.32
CA ASN A 231 7.58 -34.25 -29.58
C ASN A 231 6.06 -34.05 -29.70
N VAL A 232 5.44 -33.27 -28.77
CA VAL A 232 4.01 -32.94 -28.78
C VAL A 232 3.82 -31.45 -28.98
N VAL A 233 3.00 -31.07 -29.96
CA VAL A 233 2.56 -29.68 -30.16
C VAL A 233 1.73 -29.25 -28.96
N PRO A 234 2.09 -28.16 -28.24
CA PRO A 234 1.36 -27.71 -27.08
C PRO A 234 -0.07 -27.26 -27.42
N ASP A 235 -1.04 -27.80 -26.71
CA ASP A 235 -2.47 -27.47 -26.85
C ASP A 235 -2.93 -26.39 -25.86
N LYS A 236 -2.05 -26.02 -24.90
CA LYS A 236 -2.31 -24.95 -23.93
C LYS A 236 -1.04 -24.16 -23.64
N CYS A 237 -1.17 -22.83 -23.55
CA CYS A 237 -0.16 -21.94 -23.05
C CYS A 237 -0.82 -20.97 -22.07
N SER A 238 -0.31 -20.90 -20.85
CA SER A 238 -0.77 -19.97 -19.81
C SER A 238 0.33 -18.97 -19.49
N TYR A 239 -0.04 -17.71 -19.27
CA TYR A 239 0.89 -16.67 -18.85
C TYR A 239 0.21 -15.66 -17.93
N VAL A 240 1.00 -14.97 -17.11
CA VAL A 240 0.53 -13.97 -16.14
C VAL A 240 1.02 -12.60 -16.54
N VAL A 241 0.13 -11.61 -16.47
CA VAL A 241 0.45 -10.20 -16.75
C VAL A 241 0.21 -9.34 -15.53
N ASP A 242 1.24 -8.62 -15.08
CA ASP A 242 1.15 -7.53 -14.12
C ASP A 242 0.77 -6.25 -14.87
N VAL A 243 -0.37 -5.65 -14.51
CA VAL A 243 -0.88 -4.40 -15.09
C VAL A 243 -0.90 -3.32 -14.02
N ARG A 244 -0.13 -2.24 -14.24
CA ARG A 244 -0.07 -1.06 -13.38
C ARG A 244 -0.84 0.07 -14.04
N SER A 245 -2.08 0.30 -13.57
CA SER A 245 -2.94 1.38 -14.06
C SER A 245 -2.48 2.75 -13.57
N ASN A 246 -2.94 3.80 -14.24
CA ASN A 246 -2.87 5.17 -13.77
C ASN A 246 -4.29 5.68 -13.48
N GLU A 247 -4.42 6.85 -12.87
CA GLU A 247 -5.70 7.44 -12.43
C GLU A 247 -6.66 7.82 -13.56
N LEU A 248 -6.20 7.75 -14.82
CA LEU A 248 -7.01 8.08 -15.99
C LEU A 248 -7.78 6.88 -16.54
N TYR A 249 -7.53 5.68 -15.98
CA TYR A 249 -8.23 4.44 -16.33
C TYR A 249 -8.65 3.67 -15.08
N THR A 250 -9.86 3.20 -15.07
CA THR A 250 -10.26 2.15 -14.12
C THR A 250 -9.68 0.79 -14.55
N ASN A 251 -9.45 -0.10 -13.59
CA ASN A 251 -9.01 -1.47 -13.89
C ASN A 251 -10.03 -2.22 -14.78
N ASN A 252 -11.34 -1.97 -14.60
CA ASN A 252 -12.39 -2.57 -15.42
C ASN A 252 -12.37 -2.07 -16.88
N GLU A 253 -12.10 -0.77 -17.12
CA GLU A 253 -11.90 -0.25 -18.48
C GLU A 253 -10.70 -0.90 -19.14
N LEU A 254 -9.54 -0.97 -18.45
CA LEU A 254 -8.34 -1.63 -18.98
C LEU A 254 -8.58 -3.10 -19.29
N LEU A 255 -9.23 -3.84 -18.38
CA LEU A 255 -9.57 -5.24 -18.60
C LEU A 255 -10.44 -5.43 -19.86
N SER A 256 -11.44 -4.56 -20.05
CA SER A 256 -12.32 -4.58 -21.21
C SER A 256 -11.55 -4.29 -22.51
N LEU A 257 -10.66 -3.30 -22.50
CA LEU A 257 -9.80 -2.97 -23.64
C LEU A 257 -8.84 -4.11 -23.99
N ILE A 258 -8.19 -4.70 -22.98
CA ILE A 258 -7.25 -5.81 -23.16
C ILE A 258 -7.98 -7.01 -23.80
N ARG A 259 -9.14 -7.40 -23.28
CA ARG A 259 -9.94 -8.53 -23.80
C ARG A 259 -10.33 -8.38 -25.26
N GLN A 260 -10.46 -7.16 -25.77
CA GLN A 260 -10.77 -6.89 -27.19
C GLN A 260 -9.56 -7.05 -28.11
N GLN A 261 -8.34 -7.05 -27.60
CA GLN A 261 -7.10 -7.01 -28.36
C GLN A 261 -6.38 -8.35 -28.41
N VAL A 262 -6.53 -9.18 -27.38
CA VAL A 262 -5.84 -10.46 -27.28
C VAL A 262 -6.77 -11.63 -27.58
N LYS A 263 -6.20 -12.76 -27.99
CA LYS A 263 -6.95 -14.00 -28.29
C LYS A 263 -7.05 -14.92 -27.08
N ALA A 264 -6.23 -14.68 -26.06
CA ALA A 264 -6.26 -15.42 -24.80
C ALA A 264 -7.61 -15.23 -24.10
N GLU A 265 -8.06 -16.26 -23.40
CA GLU A 265 -9.02 -16.09 -22.32
C GLU A 265 -8.30 -15.35 -21.19
N VAL A 266 -8.85 -14.18 -20.79
CA VAL A 266 -8.24 -13.29 -19.79
C VAL A 266 -9.12 -13.24 -18.55
N GLU A 267 -8.57 -13.65 -17.41
CA GLU A 267 -9.20 -13.57 -16.11
C GLU A 267 -8.39 -12.64 -15.19
N ALA A 268 -9.05 -11.63 -14.64
CA ALA A 268 -8.42 -10.77 -13.64
C ALA A 268 -8.59 -11.38 -12.25
N ARG A 269 -7.49 -11.57 -11.50
CA ARG A 269 -7.56 -12.04 -10.11
C ARG A 269 -8.34 -11.06 -9.24
N SER A 270 -8.22 -9.77 -9.51
CA SER A 270 -8.98 -8.69 -8.87
C SER A 270 -8.91 -7.42 -9.73
N THR A 271 -9.97 -6.60 -9.68
CA THR A 271 -9.99 -5.25 -10.28
C THR A 271 -10.13 -4.14 -9.22
N ARG A 272 -10.11 -4.48 -7.92
CA ARG A 272 -10.42 -3.57 -6.81
C ARG A 272 -9.27 -2.62 -6.42
N LEU A 273 -8.03 -2.97 -6.76
CA LEU A 273 -6.84 -2.17 -6.40
C LEU A 273 -6.66 -1.04 -7.41
N SER A 274 -7.37 0.05 -7.19
CA SER A 274 -7.45 1.17 -8.11
C SER A 274 -6.23 2.09 -8.01
N SER A 275 -5.85 2.72 -9.11
CA SER A 275 -4.98 3.89 -9.06
C SER A 275 -5.70 5.05 -8.38
N THR A 276 -4.96 5.87 -7.66
CA THR A 276 -5.48 7.04 -6.95
C THR A 276 -4.76 8.30 -7.39
N ALA A 277 -5.45 9.45 -7.27
CA ALA A 277 -4.82 10.76 -7.41
C ALA A 277 -5.60 11.81 -6.61
N THR A 278 -4.87 12.59 -5.84
CA THR A 278 -5.40 13.75 -5.11
C THR A 278 -5.06 15.04 -5.86
N PRO A 279 -6.03 15.94 -6.06
CA PRO A 279 -5.80 17.22 -6.72
C PRO A 279 -4.69 18.03 -6.05
N LEU A 280 -3.77 18.60 -6.84
CA LEU A 280 -2.65 19.40 -6.35
C LEU A 280 -3.09 20.67 -5.60
N GLN A 281 -4.35 21.06 -5.76
CA GLN A 281 -4.97 22.21 -5.09
C GLN A 281 -5.56 21.86 -3.72
N HIS A 282 -5.61 20.59 -3.36
CA HIS A 282 -6.11 20.14 -2.05
C HIS A 282 -5.32 20.83 -0.92
N PRO A 283 -5.98 21.31 0.17
CA PRO A 283 -5.31 22.04 1.25
C PRO A 283 -4.11 21.28 1.85
N VAL A 284 -4.25 19.98 2.10
CA VAL A 284 -3.16 19.14 2.65
C VAL A 284 -1.96 19.10 1.70
N VAL A 285 -2.18 19.01 0.37
CA VAL A 285 -1.09 19.00 -0.63
C VAL A 285 -0.39 20.37 -0.69
N LYS A 286 -1.15 21.47 -0.63
CA LYS A 286 -0.58 22.82 -0.55
C LYS A 286 0.27 23.01 0.72
N GLN A 287 -0.24 22.51 1.85
CA GLN A 287 0.50 22.56 3.12
C GLN A 287 1.78 21.74 3.08
N ALA A 288 1.76 20.53 2.48
CA ALA A 288 2.97 19.73 2.29
C ALA A 288 4.03 20.48 1.46
N ARG A 289 3.62 21.16 0.39
CA ARG A 289 4.52 22.02 -0.40
C ARG A 289 5.09 23.18 0.42
N SER A 290 4.28 23.84 1.25
CA SER A 290 4.74 24.96 2.10
C SER A 290 5.80 24.50 3.13
N LEU A 291 5.77 23.21 3.51
CA LEU A 291 6.74 22.56 4.35
C LEU A 291 7.96 22.00 3.56
N ASN A 292 8.12 22.42 2.29
CA ASN A 292 9.18 21.97 1.38
C ASN A 292 9.19 20.45 1.14
N ARG A 293 8.02 19.79 1.19
CA ARG A 293 7.91 18.38 0.81
C ARG A 293 7.70 18.26 -0.69
N THR A 294 8.41 17.32 -1.31
CA THR A 294 8.24 16.99 -2.73
C THR A 294 6.88 16.33 -2.95
N ILE A 295 6.21 16.71 -4.04
CA ILE A 295 4.95 16.10 -4.46
C ILE A 295 5.24 15.20 -5.66
N PHE A 296 4.81 13.93 -5.59
CA PHE A 296 5.14 12.96 -6.63
C PHE A 296 4.04 11.88 -6.80
N GLY A 297 4.18 11.09 -7.87
CA GLY A 297 3.39 9.88 -8.12
C GLY A 297 4.19 8.63 -7.74
N SER A 298 3.61 7.75 -6.91
CA SER A 298 4.24 6.50 -6.47
C SER A 298 3.99 5.37 -7.47
N PRO A 299 5.02 4.59 -7.84
CA PRO A 299 4.84 3.39 -8.64
C PRO A 299 4.34 2.18 -7.82
N THR A 300 4.42 2.26 -6.49
CA THR A 300 4.02 1.18 -5.57
C THR A 300 2.61 1.41 -5.04
N LEU A 301 1.93 0.31 -4.71
CA LEU A 301 0.58 0.27 -4.16
C LEU A 301 0.64 0.37 -2.63
N SER A 302 -0.45 0.83 -2.02
CA SER A 302 -0.68 0.85 -0.58
C SER A 302 -2.19 0.71 -0.28
N ASP A 303 -2.58 0.78 0.97
CA ASP A 303 -3.99 0.86 1.40
C ASP A 303 -4.78 1.97 0.67
N GLN A 304 -4.09 2.97 0.13
CA GLN A 304 -4.67 4.06 -0.68
C GLN A 304 -5.51 3.54 -1.86
N ALA A 305 -5.08 2.43 -2.48
CA ALA A 305 -5.77 1.80 -3.61
C ALA A 305 -7.20 1.32 -3.29
N LEU A 306 -7.52 1.17 -2.01
CA LEU A 306 -8.82 0.71 -1.51
C LEU A 306 -9.69 1.84 -0.95
N MET A 307 -9.18 3.08 -0.94
CA MET A 307 -9.87 4.26 -0.42
C MET A 307 -10.63 4.99 -1.53
N PRO A 308 -11.97 5.14 -1.44
CA PRO A 308 -12.77 5.81 -2.47
C PRO A 308 -12.81 7.34 -2.35
N PHE A 309 -11.93 7.93 -1.55
CA PHE A 309 -11.84 9.36 -1.26
C PHE A 309 -10.40 9.86 -1.43
N ALA A 310 -10.22 11.18 -1.41
CA ALA A 310 -8.90 11.80 -1.56
C ALA A 310 -7.94 11.36 -0.44
N SER A 311 -6.72 11.01 -0.82
CA SER A 311 -5.70 10.55 0.11
C SER A 311 -4.30 10.83 -0.42
N LEU A 312 -3.32 10.86 0.46
CA LEU A 312 -1.91 10.86 0.07
C LEU A 312 -1.12 9.85 0.91
N LYS A 313 -0.05 9.35 0.33
CA LYS A 313 0.90 8.47 1.00
C LYS A 313 2.10 9.29 1.46
N MET A 314 2.43 9.19 2.75
CA MET A 314 3.52 9.94 3.36
C MET A 314 3.95 9.27 4.67
N GLY A 315 5.26 9.12 4.89
CA GLY A 315 5.77 8.57 6.14
C GLY A 315 7.30 8.56 6.19
N PRO A 316 7.86 8.29 7.39
CA PRO A 316 9.31 8.17 7.57
C PRO A 316 9.88 6.95 6.86
N GLY A 317 11.18 6.97 6.66
CA GLY A 317 11.90 5.88 6.02
C GLY A 317 11.92 5.94 4.51
N HIS A 318 12.67 5.03 3.91
CA HIS A 318 12.88 4.97 2.47
C HIS A 318 12.42 3.62 1.93
N SER A 319 11.67 3.61 0.82
CA SER A 319 11.07 2.38 0.26
C SER A 319 12.10 1.31 -0.18
N SER A 320 13.36 1.69 -0.44
CA SER A 320 14.41 0.72 -0.75
C SER A 320 14.87 -0.13 0.44
N ARG A 321 14.44 0.21 1.67
CA ARG A 321 14.71 -0.57 2.88
C ARG A 321 13.62 -1.60 3.15
N SER A 322 12.46 -1.46 2.51
CA SER A 322 11.34 -2.39 2.63
C SER A 322 11.68 -3.73 1.99
N HIS A 323 11.22 -4.82 2.58
CA HIS A 323 11.39 -6.19 2.08
C HIS A 323 12.86 -6.61 1.89
N THR A 324 13.79 -6.04 2.66
CA THR A 324 15.22 -6.34 2.62
C THR A 324 15.70 -6.95 3.92
N ALA A 325 16.82 -7.68 3.86
CA ALA A 325 17.46 -8.17 5.07
C ALA A 325 18.05 -7.00 5.87
N ASP A 326 18.06 -7.14 7.22
CA ASP A 326 18.51 -6.11 8.15
C ASP A 326 17.79 -4.75 7.92
N GLU A 327 16.49 -4.79 7.66
CA GLU A 327 15.61 -3.63 7.58
C GLU A 327 15.83 -2.71 8.78
N PHE A 328 15.83 -1.39 8.56
CA PHE A 328 16.04 -0.41 9.61
C PHE A 328 15.34 0.92 9.34
N ILE A 329 15.12 1.66 10.43
CA ILE A 329 14.72 3.07 10.40
C ILE A 329 15.75 3.91 11.20
N HIS A 330 16.02 5.14 10.78
CA HIS A 330 16.76 6.07 11.62
C HIS A 330 15.83 6.69 12.67
N ILE A 331 16.27 6.77 13.92
CA ILE A 331 15.46 7.34 15.02
C ILE A 331 15.06 8.79 14.73
N HIS A 332 15.94 9.58 14.13
CA HIS A 332 15.62 10.96 13.74
C HIS A 332 14.53 11.06 12.68
N GLU A 333 14.35 10.03 11.81
CA GLU A 333 13.28 10.01 10.82
C GLU A 333 11.90 9.91 11.50
N ILE A 334 11.79 9.19 12.63
CA ILE A 334 10.56 9.13 13.45
C ILE A 334 10.26 10.48 14.09
N GLU A 335 11.30 11.12 14.67
CA GLU A 335 11.20 12.44 15.28
C GLU A 335 10.74 13.50 14.27
N GLU A 336 11.41 13.55 13.11
CA GLU A 336 11.07 14.45 12.02
C GLU A 336 9.64 14.20 11.51
N ALA A 337 9.22 12.93 11.39
CA ALA A 337 7.90 12.58 10.90
C ALA A 337 6.79 13.08 11.83
N ILE A 338 6.94 12.93 13.15
CA ILE A 338 5.97 13.42 14.12
C ILE A 338 5.83 14.95 14.00
N ASP A 339 6.96 15.69 13.94
CA ASP A 339 6.95 17.15 13.76
C ASP A 339 6.29 17.56 12.46
N ILE A 340 6.63 16.90 11.35
CA ILE A 340 6.06 17.22 10.04
C ILE A 340 4.55 16.95 10.02
N TYR A 341 4.06 15.82 10.54
CA TYR A 341 2.63 15.54 10.59
C TYR A 341 1.87 16.58 11.42
N ILE A 342 2.41 16.98 12.58
CA ILE A 342 1.81 18.03 13.39
C ILE A 342 1.75 19.35 12.61
N ARG A 343 2.86 19.80 12.04
CA ARG A 343 2.92 21.06 11.26
C ARG A 343 2.10 21.01 9.97
N LEU A 344 1.90 19.82 9.42
CA LEU A 344 1.06 19.60 8.24
C LEU A 344 -0.41 19.80 8.55
N LEU A 345 -0.85 19.39 9.74
CA LEU A 345 -2.28 19.19 10.04
C LEU A 345 -2.82 20.18 11.08
N ASP A 346 -1.98 20.68 12.00
CA ASP A 346 -2.47 21.56 13.07
C ASP A 346 -3.11 22.83 12.53
N GLY A 347 -4.38 23.04 12.92
CA GLY A 347 -5.20 24.20 12.51
C GLY A 347 -5.54 24.25 11.03
N LEU A 348 -5.26 23.19 10.23
CA LEU A 348 -5.55 23.17 8.80
C LEU A 348 -7.07 23.00 8.55
N ASP A 349 -7.63 23.79 7.63
CA ASP A 349 -8.95 23.51 7.06
C ASP A 349 -8.79 22.55 5.88
N ILE A 350 -9.28 21.31 6.03
CA ILE A 350 -9.15 20.26 5.03
C ILE A 350 -10.31 20.18 4.03
N ARG A 351 -11.28 21.10 4.11
CA ARG A 351 -12.40 21.17 3.14
C ARG A 351 -11.90 21.51 1.75
N PHE A 352 -12.41 20.75 0.75
CA PHE A 352 -12.00 20.89 -0.64
C PHE A 352 -13.19 20.79 -1.60
#